data_dfa57bbcca1bd3a0965a4da28eaa5c89
#
_entry.id   dfa57bbcca1bd3a0965a4da28eaa5c89
#
_cell.length_a   1.000
_cell.length_b   1.000
_cell.length_c   1.000
_cell.angle_alpha   90.00
_cell.angle_beta   90.00
_cell.angle_gamma   90.00
#
_symmetry.space_group_name_H-M   'P 1'
#
loop_
_entity.id
_entity.type
_entity.pdbx_description
1 polymer ?
#
loop_
_entity_poly.entity_id
_entity_poly.type
_entity_poly.pdbx_seq_one_letter_code
_entity_poly.pdbx_strand_id
1 'polypeptide(L)'
;MGEAQLLPEGDVKSRIVKSPIWKRKGDPCIMVIFGGAGDLSKRKLIPALCNLAEQGFLPQPFAIMAVTYSDLTTETFRQQMTEDIKTFALRPVDAAIRQRLVEHTHYVRGDFADPDTYEQLKARLGEVANQENLPANYFYYLAVAPRFFGEIVRRLGAAGLAREENGCWRRVVIEKPFGRDLHSARALNAEIKQVLDEHQIYRIDHYLGKETVQNLLMFRFGNGIFEPIWNRRYIDHVQITAAETVGVEQRGGYYETSGALRDMVPNHLFQLVSLTAMEPPISFDANAVRDEQAKILHAMQALSPEEVLSKTVRGQYDAGVLAGKQVPAYRAEPNVRPDSSTETFAALKLFIDNWRWSGIPFYLRTGKHLARRVTEISIQFRSAPFQLFRSTPVETLRANRLVITIQPEESIALSFGAKVPGPIMQQGTVDMCFNYADYFGSAPSTGYERLLYDCMIGDATLFQRADMVEAGWSVITSVLDVWQALPPRDFPNYAAGTWGPKEAQEMLPGTGREGRAQAA
;
A
#
# COMPACT_ATOMS: atom_id res chain seq x y z
N MET A 1 -5.80 52.32 -24.60
CA MET A 1 -6.73 51.51 -23.80
C MET A 1 -6.98 50.24 -24.59
N GLY A 2 -6.25 49.18 -24.29
CA GLY A 2 -6.45 47.89 -24.92
C GLY A 2 -7.37 47.05 -24.03
N GLU A 3 -8.50 46.63 -24.55
CA GLU A 3 -9.43 45.71 -23.91
C GLU A 3 -8.71 44.39 -23.62
N ALA A 4 -8.65 44.02 -22.35
CA ALA A 4 -8.25 42.71 -21.96
C ALA A 4 -9.32 41.71 -22.47
N GLN A 5 -9.04 41.00 -23.56
CA GLN A 5 -9.82 39.89 -23.99
C GLN A 5 -9.79 38.83 -22.89
N LEU A 6 -10.90 38.70 -22.17
CA LEU A 6 -11.19 37.53 -21.34
C LEU A 6 -11.12 36.28 -22.25
N LEU A 7 -10.16 35.41 -21.97
CA LEU A 7 -10.10 34.12 -22.64
C LEU A 7 -11.44 33.37 -22.38
N PRO A 8 -12.06 32.76 -23.39
CA PRO A 8 -13.30 32.04 -23.19
C PRO A 8 -13.08 30.90 -22.17
N GLU A 9 -14.10 30.63 -21.37
CA GLU A 9 -14.23 29.44 -20.51
C GLU A 9 -14.25 28.15 -21.37
N GLY A 10 -13.16 27.89 -22.05
CA GLY A 10 -12.91 26.72 -22.87
C GLY A 10 -12.16 25.69 -22.06
N ASP A 11 -12.90 24.72 -21.61
CA ASP A 11 -12.51 23.34 -21.31
C ASP A 11 -11.01 23.14 -21.00
N VAL A 12 -10.60 23.41 -19.76
CA VAL A 12 -9.26 23.09 -19.25
C VAL A 12 -8.99 21.56 -19.36
N LYS A 13 -10.02 20.76 -19.52
CA LYS A 13 -9.94 19.29 -19.70
C LYS A 13 -9.30 18.85 -21.03
N SER A 14 -9.14 19.73 -22.01
CA SER A 14 -8.66 19.36 -23.36
C SER A 14 -7.13 19.39 -23.54
N ARG A 15 -6.35 19.72 -22.50
CA ARG A 15 -4.89 19.86 -22.61
C ARG A 15 -4.06 18.72 -22.01
N ILE A 16 -4.63 17.52 -21.85
CA ILE A 16 -3.78 16.35 -21.56
C ILE A 16 -3.05 16.00 -22.84
N VAL A 17 -1.80 16.41 -22.97
CA VAL A 17 -0.88 15.87 -23.98
C VAL A 17 -0.63 14.42 -23.59
N LYS A 18 -1.45 13.51 -24.14
CA LYS A 18 -1.18 12.08 -24.02
C LYS A 18 0.09 11.80 -24.81
N SER A 19 1.22 11.67 -24.11
CA SER A 19 2.42 11.08 -24.72
C SER A 19 2.05 9.71 -25.31
N PRO A 20 2.66 9.29 -26.44
CA PRO A 20 2.41 7.98 -27.00
C PRO A 20 2.63 6.94 -25.89
N ILE A 21 1.58 6.21 -25.52
CA ILE A 21 1.71 5.14 -24.52
C ILE A 21 2.45 4.01 -25.22
N TRP A 22 3.72 3.81 -24.87
CA TRP A 22 4.48 2.62 -25.25
C TRP A 22 3.87 1.44 -24.49
N LYS A 23 2.89 0.77 -25.13
CA LYS A 23 2.26 -0.42 -24.57
C LYS A 23 3.21 -1.60 -24.75
N ARG A 24 4.08 -1.84 -23.75
CA ARG A 24 4.77 -3.12 -23.63
C ARG A 24 3.81 -4.12 -23.00
N LYS A 25 3.56 -5.25 -23.63
CA LYS A 25 2.87 -6.37 -22.99
C LYS A 25 3.77 -7.04 -21.98
N GLY A 26 3.19 -7.70 -20.99
CA GLY A 26 3.93 -8.59 -20.10
C GLY A 26 4.70 -9.67 -20.89
N ASP A 27 5.74 -10.22 -20.31
CA ASP A 27 6.50 -11.31 -20.94
C ASP A 27 5.65 -12.62 -20.87
N PRO A 28 5.58 -13.42 -21.95
CA PRO A 28 4.87 -14.70 -21.93
C PRO A 28 5.33 -15.60 -20.80
N CYS A 29 4.38 -16.14 -20.02
CA CYS A 29 4.68 -16.95 -18.84
C CYS A 29 3.50 -17.81 -18.39
N ILE A 30 3.76 -18.77 -17.50
CA ILE A 30 2.76 -19.50 -16.73
C ILE A 30 2.73 -18.91 -15.31
N MET A 31 1.59 -18.34 -14.92
CA MET A 31 1.34 -17.86 -13.57
C MET A 31 0.86 -19.00 -12.68
N VAL A 32 1.69 -19.42 -11.74
CA VAL A 32 1.39 -20.48 -10.76
C VAL A 32 0.87 -19.83 -9.48
N ILE A 33 -0.38 -20.09 -9.11
CA ILE A 33 -1.02 -19.50 -7.92
C ILE A 33 -1.18 -20.58 -6.85
N PHE A 34 -0.30 -20.57 -5.85
CA PHE A 34 -0.48 -21.36 -4.64
C PHE A 34 -1.62 -20.76 -3.82
N GLY A 35 -2.64 -21.56 -3.55
CA GLY A 35 -3.89 -21.06 -2.96
C GLY A 35 -4.87 -20.48 -4.01
N GLY A 36 -4.81 -20.98 -5.25
CA GLY A 36 -5.59 -20.46 -6.39
C GLY A 36 -7.12 -20.46 -6.19
N ALA A 37 -7.66 -21.32 -5.33
CA ALA A 37 -9.09 -21.32 -4.96
C ALA A 37 -9.42 -20.43 -3.74
N GLY A 38 -8.43 -19.69 -3.21
CA GLY A 38 -8.59 -18.84 -2.03
C GLY A 38 -9.27 -17.49 -2.34
N ASP A 39 -9.66 -16.79 -1.27
CA ASP A 39 -10.37 -15.50 -1.35
C ASP A 39 -9.58 -14.41 -2.08
N LEU A 40 -8.26 -14.33 -1.86
CA LEU A 40 -7.38 -13.37 -2.55
C LEU A 40 -7.40 -13.59 -4.07
N SER A 41 -7.27 -14.85 -4.51
CA SER A 41 -7.31 -15.19 -5.94
C SER A 41 -8.63 -14.78 -6.57
N LYS A 42 -9.76 -15.16 -5.96
CA LYS A 42 -11.11 -14.88 -6.46
C LYS A 42 -11.42 -13.38 -6.54
N ARG A 43 -11.12 -12.64 -5.47
CA ARG A 43 -11.54 -11.25 -5.30
C ARG A 43 -10.55 -10.23 -5.83
N LYS A 44 -9.29 -10.62 -6.03
CA LYS A 44 -8.22 -9.66 -6.38
C LYS A 44 -7.42 -10.08 -7.61
N LEU A 45 -6.78 -11.27 -7.59
CA LEU A 45 -5.84 -11.65 -8.65
C LEU A 45 -6.53 -11.91 -9.97
N ILE A 46 -7.58 -12.70 -9.99
CA ILE A 46 -8.32 -13.02 -11.22
C ILE A 46 -8.98 -11.77 -11.80
N PRO A 47 -9.69 -10.92 -11.03
CA PRO A 47 -10.17 -9.62 -11.52
C PRO A 47 -9.07 -8.71 -12.07
N ALA A 48 -7.88 -8.67 -11.43
CA ALA A 48 -6.75 -7.89 -11.93
C ALA A 48 -6.24 -8.41 -13.29
N LEU A 49 -6.15 -9.74 -13.46
CA LEU A 49 -5.79 -10.35 -14.76
C LEU A 49 -6.82 -10.04 -15.84
N CYS A 50 -8.12 -10.04 -15.51
CA CYS A 50 -9.17 -9.60 -16.42
C CYS A 50 -8.96 -8.14 -16.87
N ASN A 51 -8.71 -7.24 -15.91
CA ASN A 51 -8.45 -5.84 -16.19
C ASN A 51 -7.20 -5.65 -17.07
N LEU A 52 -6.11 -6.37 -16.81
CA LEU A 52 -4.89 -6.34 -17.63
C LEU A 52 -5.14 -6.86 -19.05
N ALA A 53 -5.95 -7.90 -19.19
CA ALA A 53 -6.33 -8.45 -20.50
C ALA A 53 -7.15 -7.45 -21.33
N GLU A 54 -8.14 -6.78 -20.70
CA GLU A 54 -8.96 -5.75 -21.36
C GLU A 54 -8.13 -4.53 -21.77
N GLN A 55 -7.16 -4.16 -20.95
CA GLN A 55 -6.25 -3.04 -21.24
C GLN A 55 -5.16 -3.40 -22.28
N GLY A 56 -5.02 -4.70 -22.61
CA GLY A 56 -4.03 -5.19 -23.57
C GLY A 56 -2.61 -5.32 -23.03
N PHE A 57 -2.43 -5.37 -21.70
CA PHE A 57 -1.13 -5.56 -21.02
C PHE A 57 -0.83 -7.02 -20.69
N LEU A 58 -1.83 -7.88 -20.60
CA LEU A 58 -1.60 -9.31 -20.37
C LEU A 58 -0.86 -9.93 -21.56
N PRO A 59 0.21 -10.74 -21.36
CA PRO A 59 0.93 -11.37 -22.45
C PRO A 59 0.07 -12.36 -23.23
N GLN A 60 0.51 -12.67 -24.43
CA GLN A 60 -0.05 -13.71 -25.28
C GLN A 60 1.12 -14.43 -25.95
N PRO A 61 1.33 -15.73 -25.68
CA PRO A 61 0.51 -16.62 -24.83
C PRO A 61 0.68 -16.39 -23.32
N PHE A 62 -0.31 -16.82 -22.54
CA PHE A 62 -0.34 -16.74 -21.08
C PHE A 62 -1.24 -17.84 -20.51
N ALA A 63 -0.77 -18.55 -19.48
CA ALA A 63 -1.56 -19.56 -18.79
C ALA A 63 -1.55 -19.36 -17.27
N ILE A 64 -2.57 -19.87 -16.59
CA ILE A 64 -2.70 -19.92 -15.14
C ILE A 64 -2.62 -21.37 -14.67
N MET A 65 -1.84 -21.63 -13.63
CA MET A 65 -1.77 -22.90 -12.94
C MET A 65 -2.19 -22.71 -11.48
N ALA A 66 -3.38 -23.14 -11.11
CA ALA A 66 -3.85 -23.08 -9.72
C ALA A 66 -3.38 -24.32 -8.96
N VAL A 67 -2.74 -24.11 -7.80
CA VAL A 67 -2.29 -25.18 -6.90
C VAL A 67 -3.03 -25.08 -5.59
N THR A 68 -3.76 -26.12 -5.18
CA THR A 68 -4.50 -26.14 -3.90
C THR A 68 -4.75 -27.57 -3.43
N TYR A 69 -5.09 -27.74 -2.15
CA TYR A 69 -5.44 -29.03 -1.57
C TYR A 69 -6.89 -29.47 -1.84
N SER A 70 -7.72 -28.59 -2.41
CA SER A 70 -9.14 -28.87 -2.66
C SER A 70 -9.31 -30.01 -3.67
N ASP A 71 -10.33 -30.85 -3.48
CA ASP A 71 -10.64 -31.95 -4.38
C ASP A 71 -11.43 -31.43 -5.60
N LEU A 72 -10.69 -30.86 -6.55
CA LEU A 72 -11.25 -30.29 -7.79
C LEU A 72 -10.51 -30.86 -9.00
N THR A 73 -11.21 -30.93 -10.14
CA THR A 73 -10.59 -31.13 -11.46
C THR A 73 -10.35 -29.80 -12.14
N THR A 74 -9.59 -29.79 -13.23
CA THR A 74 -9.42 -28.58 -14.06
C THR A 74 -10.77 -28.05 -14.55
N GLU A 75 -11.69 -28.92 -14.93
CA GLU A 75 -13.02 -28.56 -15.45
C GLU A 75 -13.88 -27.91 -14.35
N THR A 76 -13.93 -28.51 -13.17
CA THR A 76 -14.70 -27.95 -12.03
C THR A 76 -14.11 -26.63 -11.55
N PHE A 77 -12.77 -26.52 -11.54
CA PHE A 77 -12.10 -25.25 -11.20
C PHE A 77 -12.40 -24.15 -12.22
N ARG A 78 -12.39 -24.44 -13.52
CA ARG A 78 -12.77 -23.51 -14.59
C ARG A 78 -14.22 -23.03 -14.47
N GLN A 79 -15.14 -23.92 -14.15
CA GLN A 79 -16.54 -23.56 -13.89
C GLN A 79 -16.66 -22.60 -12.70
N GLN A 80 -16.00 -22.92 -11.60
CA GLN A 80 -15.97 -22.05 -10.41
C GLN A 80 -15.33 -20.70 -10.72
N MET A 81 -14.20 -20.66 -11.42
CA MET A 81 -13.55 -19.42 -11.84
C MET A 81 -14.46 -18.54 -12.71
N THR A 82 -15.26 -19.17 -13.58
CA THR A 82 -16.23 -18.43 -14.41
C THR A 82 -17.27 -17.71 -13.55
N GLU A 83 -17.80 -18.36 -12.51
CA GLU A 83 -18.77 -17.76 -11.60
C GLU A 83 -18.11 -16.71 -10.67
N ASP A 84 -16.89 -17.00 -10.22
CA ASP A 84 -16.10 -16.06 -9.40
C ASP A 84 -15.81 -14.77 -10.18
N ILE A 85 -15.48 -14.83 -11.48
CA ILE A 85 -15.29 -13.64 -12.33
C ILE A 85 -16.59 -12.82 -12.42
N LYS A 86 -17.73 -13.46 -12.64
CA LYS A 86 -19.03 -12.77 -12.69
C LYS A 86 -19.37 -12.07 -11.37
N THR A 87 -18.99 -12.67 -10.26
CA THR A 87 -19.32 -12.19 -8.91
C THR A 87 -18.38 -11.09 -8.42
N PHE A 88 -17.08 -11.20 -8.68
CA PHE A 88 -16.05 -10.39 -8.06
C PHE A 88 -15.34 -9.42 -9.01
N ALA A 89 -15.52 -9.52 -10.32
CA ALA A 89 -14.98 -8.53 -11.25
C ALA A 89 -15.60 -7.14 -10.95
N LEU A 90 -14.75 -6.11 -10.99
CA LEU A 90 -15.16 -4.74 -10.67
C LEU A 90 -16.11 -4.13 -11.72
N ARG A 91 -16.16 -4.74 -12.90
CA ARG A 91 -17.06 -4.41 -14.02
C ARG A 91 -17.33 -5.68 -14.84
N PRO A 92 -18.36 -5.70 -15.69
CA PRO A 92 -18.57 -6.82 -16.59
C PRO A 92 -17.35 -7.05 -17.48
N VAL A 93 -16.83 -8.27 -17.47
CA VAL A 93 -15.67 -8.68 -18.30
C VAL A 93 -16.17 -9.15 -19.66
N ASP A 94 -15.49 -8.73 -20.72
CA ASP A 94 -15.75 -9.19 -22.08
C ASP A 94 -15.77 -10.73 -22.16
N ALA A 95 -16.76 -11.29 -22.86
CA ALA A 95 -16.97 -12.73 -22.91
C ALA A 95 -15.79 -13.50 -23.52
N ALA A 96 -15.15 -12.96 -24.56
CA ALA A 96 -14.00 -13.60 -25.21
C ALA A 96 -12.77 -13.55 -24.30
N ILE A 97 -12.55 -12.45 -23.56
CA ILE A 97 -11.47 -12.34 -22.58
C ILE A 97 -11.68 -13.35 -21.45
N ARG A 98 -12.88 -13.39 -20.89
CA ARG A 98 -13.22 -14.35 -19.82
C ARG A 98 -13.02 -15.78 -20.29
N GLN A 99 -13.57 -16.15 -21.46
CA GLN A 99 -13.44 -17.49 -22.01
C GLN A 99 -11.97 -17.86 -22.20
N ARG A 100 -11.16 -17.00 -22.79
CA ARG A 100 -9.72 -17.24 -22.98
C ARG A 100 -8.98 -17.45 -21.66
N LEU A 101 -9.19 -16.61 -20.66
CA LEU A 101 -8.54 -16.80 -19.35
C LEU A 101 -8.91 -18.12 -18.70
N VAL A 102 -10.19 -18.52 -18.80
CA VAL A 102 -10.68 -19.79 -18.24
C VAL A 102 -10.12 -20.98 -19.01
N GLU A 103 -10.10 -20.95 -20.34
CA GLU A 103 -9.57 -22.03 -21.19
C GLU A 103 -8.08 -22.29 -20.97
N HIS A 104 -7.27 -21.26 -20.69
CA HIS A 104 -5.84 -21.34 -20.38
C HIS A 104 -5.55 -21.46 -18.87
N THR A 105 -6.54 -21.89 -18.09
CA THR A 105 -6.37 -22.16 -16.67
C THR A 105 -6.32 -23.66 -16.42
N HIS A 106 -5.31 -24.08 -15.67
CA HIS A 106 -5.05 -25.48 -15.30
C HIS A 106 -5.04 -25.62 -13.78
N TYR A 107 -5.23 -26.84 -13.32
CA TYR A 107 -5.33 -27.14 -11.89
C TYR A 107 -4.41 -28.30 -11.51
N VAL A 108 -3.73 -28.15 -10.38
CA VAL A 108 -2.95 -29.19 -9.71
C VAL A 108 -3.46 -29.30 -8.27
N ARG A 109 -3.92 -30.48 -7.89
CA ARG A 109 -4.25 -30.79 -6.51
C ARG A 109 -3.00 -31.22 -5.76
N GLY A 110 -2.75 -30.66 -4.59
CA GLY A 110 -1.66 -31.11 -3.74
C GLY A 110 -1.54 -30.36 -2.43
N ASP A 111 -0.86 -30.95 -1.47
CA ASP A 111 -0.46 -30.33 -0.22
C ASP A 111 0.85 -29.56 -0.45
N PHE A 112 0.94 -28.34 0.08
CA PHE A 112 2.13 -27.51 -0.06
C PHE A 112 3.38 -28.06 0.65
N ALA A 113 3.20 -28.97 1.60
CA ALA A 113 4.29 -29.66 2.29
C ALA A 113 4.71 -30.98 1.62
N ASP A 114 3.91 -31.51 0.69
CA ASP A 114 4.17 -32.79 0.02
C ASP A 114 5.10 -32.61 -1.20
N PRO A 115 6.26 -33.32 -1.24
CA PRO A 115 7.17 -33.29 -2.41
C PRO A 115 6.50 -33.73 -3.71
N ASP A 116 5.60 -34.70 -3.66
CA ASP A 116 4.93 -35.25 -4.85
C ASP A 116 4.08 -34.18 -5.56
N THR A 117 3.55 -33.20 -4.83
CA THR A 117 2.85 -32.05 -5.40
C THR A 117 3.75 -31.29 -6.38
N TYR A 118 5.03 -31.12 -6.06
CA TYR A 118 5.96 -30.34 -6.89
C TYR A 118 6.47 -31.14 -8.10
N GLU A 119 6.59 -32.46 -8.00
CA GLU A 119 6.88 -33.32 -9.17
C GLU A 119 5.70 -33.33 -10.15
N GLN A 120 4.46 -33.40 -9.64
CA GLN A 120 3.25 -33.27 -10.46
C GLN A 120 3.16 -31.88 -11.09
N LEU A 121 3.43 -30.82 -10.32
CA LEU A 121 3.47 -29.45 -10.82
C LEU A 121 4.50 -29.29 -11.93
N LYS A 122 5.71 -29.83 -11.77
CA LYS A 122 6.77 -29.79 -12.76
C LYS A 122 6.38 -30.48 -14.07
N ALA A 123 5.82 -31.68 -13.98
CA ALA A 123 5.33 -32.41 -15.14
C ALA A 123 4.24 -31.60 -15.86
N ARG A 124 3.27 -31.07 -15.10
CA ARG A 124 2.14 -30.34 -15.68
C ARG A 124 2.57 -29.01 -16.29
N LEU A 125 3.53 -28.30 -15.69
CA LEU A 125 4.11 -27.07 -16.28
C LEU A 125 4.79 -27.34 -17.63
N GLY A 126 5.53 -28.46 -17.74
CA GLY A 126 6.14 -28.88 -19.00
C GLY A 126 5.09 -29.21 -20.09
N GLU A 127 4.03 -29.93 -19.72
CA GLU A 127 2.93 -30.23 -20.63
C GLU A 127 2.24 -28.95 -21.16
N VAL A 128 1.88 -28.04 -20.25
CA VAL A 128 1.20 -26.77 -20.60
C VAL A 128 2.11 -25.89 -21.44
N ALA A 129 3.39 -25.78 -21.10
CA ALA A 129 4.35 -25.00 -21.87
C ALA A 129 4.45 -25.49 -23.33
N ASN A 130 4.48 -26.82 -23.53
CA ASN A 130 4.51 -27.41 -24.86
C ASN A 130 3.17 -27.24 -25.60
N GLN A 131 2.05 -27.50 -24.95
CA GLN A 131 0.70 -27.41 -25.54
C GLN A 131 0.36 -25.98 -25.99
N GLU A 132 0.76 -24.98 -25.22
CA GLU A 132 0.41 -23.58 -25.44
C GLU A 132 1.55 -22.77 -26.07
N ASN A 133 2.66 -23.44 -26.44
CA ASN A 133 3.86 -22.79 -26.98
C ASN A 133 4.39 -21.63 -26.12
N LEU A 134 4.44 -21.87 -24.81
CA LEU A 134 4.92 -20.92 -23.81
C LEU A 134 6.39 -21.14 -23.50
N PRO A 135 7.19 -20.07 -23.30
CA PRO A 135 8.52 -20.22 -22.71
C PRO A 135 8.38 -20.74 -21.27
N ALA A 136 9.39 -21.43 -20.77
CA ALA A 136 9.40 -21.91 -19.39
C ALA A 136 9.63 -20.78 -18.36
N ASN A 137 9.02 -19.64 -18.56
CA ASN A 137 8.97 -18.53 -17.60
C ASN A 137 7.87 -18.82 -16.56
N TYR A 138 8.25 -18.91 -15.30
CA TYR A 138 7.28 -19.21 -14.24
C TYR A 138 7.19 -18.05 -13.26
N PHE A 139 5.95 -17.58 -13.11
CA PHE A 139 5.55 -16.56 -12.18
C PHE A 139 4.80 -17.20 -11.01
N TYR A 140 5.48 -17.47 -9.90
CA TYR A 140 4.88 -18.06 -8.70
C TYR A 140 4.26 -17.00 -7.82
N TYR A 141 2.99 -17.16 -7.47
CA TYR A 141 2.27 -16.26 -6.57
C TYR A 141 1.86 -17.04 -5.31
N LEU A 142 2.36 -16.62 -4.14
CA LEU A 142 2.07 -17.26 -2.86
C LEU A 142 0.82 -16.63 -2.20
N ALA A 143 -0.38 -16.99 -2.69
CA ALA A 143 -1.67 -16.56 -2.15
C ALA A 143 -2.13 -17.43 -0.97
N VAL A 144 -1.23 -17.69 -0.04
CA VAL A 144 -1.39 -18.64 1.08
C VAL A 144 -1.08 -17.99 2.42
N ALA A 145 -1.38 -18.67 3.52
CA ALA A 145 -1.00 -18.22 4.85
C ALA A 145 0.54 -18.14 5.00
N PRO A 146 1.08 -17.13 5.73
CA PRO A 146 2.53 -16.87 5.83
C PRO A 146 3.38 -18.06 6.27
N ARG A 147 2.82 -18.96 7.08
CA ARG A 147 3.50 -20.18 7.52
C ARG A 147 3.96 -21.11 6.39
N PHE A 148 3.40 -20.96 5.19
CA PHE A 148 3.73 -21.78 4.04
C PHE A 148 4.77 -21.15 3.11
N PHE A 149 5.15 -19.88 3.30
CA PHE A 149 6.05 -19.19 2.37
C PHE A 149 7.40 -19.88 2.25
N GLY A 150 8.10 -20.12 3.35
CA GLY A 150 9.39 -20.82 3.36
C GLY A 150 9.28 -22.25 2.84
N GLU A 151 8.26 -23.00 3.28
CA GLU A 151 8.03 -24.39 2.83
C GLU A 151 7.86 -24.47 1.32
N ILE A 152 6.99 -23.65 0.72
CA ILE A 152 6.76 -23.64 -0.73
C ILE A 152 8.05 -23.31 -1.48
N VAL A 153 8.79 -22.27 -1.05
CA VAL A 153 10.05 -21.88 -1.70
C VAL A 153 11.08 -23.00 -1.62
N ARG A 154 11.25 -23.63 -0.46
CA ARG A 154 12.15 -24.76 -0.27
C ARG A 154 11.80 -25.94 -1.17
N ARG A 155 10.52 -26.26 -1.30
CA ARG A 155 10.03 -27.34 -2.18
C ARG A 155 10.24 -27.00 -3.66
N LEU A 156 9.98 -25.77 -4.08
CA LEU A 156 10.29 -25.30 -5.44
C LEU A 156 11.78 -25.48 -5.75
N GLY A 157 12.65 -25.15 -4.79
CA GLY A 157 14.09 -25.39 -4.92
C GLY A 157 14.46 -26.85 -5.08
N ALA A 158 13.93 -27.73 -4.21
CA ALA A 158 14.18 -29.16 -4.23
C ALA A 158 13.73 -29.83 -5.54
N ALA A 159 12.61 -29.40 -6.12
CA ALA A 159 12.11 -29.89 -7.41
C ALA A 159 12.82 -29.28 -8.63
N GLY A 160 13.77 -28.33 -8.43
CA GLY A 160 14.46 -27.60 -9.50
C GLY A 160 13.59 -26.57 -10.24
N LEU A 161 12.43 -26.21 -9.66
CA LEU A 161 11.47 -25.25 -10.24
C LEU A 161 11.84 -23.79 -9.99
N ALA A 162 12.75 -23.52 -9.05
CA ALA A 162 13.24 -22.18 -8.72
C ALA A 162 14.44 -21.74 -9.58
N ARG A 163 15.07 -22.67 -10.30
CA ARG A 163 16.30 -22.40 -11.05
C ARG A 163 16.01 -21.74 -12.40
N GLU A 164 16.69 -20.64 -12.68
CA GLU A 164 16.68 -19.99 -13.98
C GLU A 164 17.60 -20.71 -14.96
N GLU A 165 17.05 -21.13 -16.07
CA GLU A 165 17.78 -21.91 -17.09
C GLU A 165 17.37 -21.47 -18.50
N ASN A 166 18.30 -21.58 -19.44
CA ASN A 166 18.05 -21.32 -20.86
C ASN A 166 17.42 -19.95 -21.17
N GLY A 167 17.76 -18.93 -20.39
CA GLY A 167 17.20 -17.59 -20.53
C GLY A 167 15.76 -17.45 -20.00
N CYS A 168 15.20 -18.49 -19.39
CA CYS A 168 13.87 -18.43 -18.78
C CYS A 168 13.99 -18.02 -17.31
N TRP A 169 13.16 -17.06 -16.92
CA TRP A 169 13.16 -16.49 -15.58
C TRP A 169 12.20 -17.20 -14.62
N ARG A 170 12.49 -17.06 -13.32
CA ARG A 170 11.66 -17.49 -12.19
C ARG A 170 11.41 -16.32 -11.26
N ARG A 171 10.15 -15.95 -11.04
CA ARG A 171 9.78 -14.84 -10.16
C ARG A 171 8.76 -15.32 -9.13
N VAL A 172 9.01 -14.98 -7.87
CA VAL A 172 8.18 -15.42 -6.74
C VAL A 172 7.62 -14.21 -6.04
N VAL A 173 6.30 -14.07 -6.09
CA VAL A 173 5.57 -13.03 -5.36
C VAL A 173 5.17 -13.55 -3.99
N ILE A 174 5.51 -12.79 -2.97
CA ILE A 174 5.22 -13.12 -1.57
C ILE A 174 4.35 -12.02 -0.97
N GLU A 175 3.20 -12.43 -0.44
CA GLU A 175 2.24 -11.54 0.21
C GLU A 175 2.66 -11.14 1.63
N LYS A 176 2.06 -10.07 2.13
CA LYS A 176 2.16 -9.69 3.54
C LYS A 176 1.34 -10.64 4.45
N PRO A 177 1.73 -10.78 5.72
CA PRO A 177 2.88 -10.17 6.40
C PRO A 177 4.18 -10.91 6.12
N PHE A 178 5.27 -10.19 5.97
CA PHE A 178 6.61 -10.75 5.85
C PHE A 178 7.29 -10.72 7.23
N GLY A 179 7.14 -11.79 7.99
CA GLY A 179 7.47 -11.84 9.41
C GLY A 179 6.40 -11.16 10.30
N ARG A 180 6.58 -11.29 11.61
CA ARG A 180 5.75 -10.65 12.67
C ARG A 180 6.58 -9.77 13.62
N ASP A 181 7.89 -9.84 13.49
CA ASP A 181 8.93 -9.10 14.19
C ASP A 181 10.23 -9.20 13.39
N LEU A 182 11.27 -8.49 13.82
CA LEU A 182 12.57 -8.48 13.13
C LEU A 182 13.20 -9.88 13.05
N HIS A 183 13.09 -10.68 14.13
CA HIS A 183 13.68 -12.01 14.16
C HIS A 183 13.04 -12.94 13.11
N SER A 184 11.73 -13.02 13.09
CA SER A 184 11.00 -13.86 12.14
C SER A 184 11.12 -13.37 10.70
N ALA A 185 11.21 -12.05 10.47
CA ALA A 185 11.47 -11.50 9.14
C ALA A 185 12.87 -11.89 8.62
N ARG A 186 13.90 -11.80 9.46
CA ARG A 186 15.27 -12.26 9.13
C ARG A 186 15.32 -13.76 8.89
N ALA A 187 14.67 -14.55 9.74
CA ALA A 187 14.62 -16.00 9.56
C ALA A 187 13.97 -16.38 8.22
N LEU A 188 12.83 -15.77 7.88
CA LEU A 188 12.15 -16.01 6.61
C LEU A 188 12.99 -15.54 5.41
N ASN A 189 13.64 -14.38 5.50
CA ASN A 189 14.57 -13.92 4.46
C ASN A 189 15.73 -14.90 4.25
N ALA A 190 16.34 -15.37 5.34
CA ALA A 190 17.44 -16.33 5.27
C ALA A 190 17.01 -17.66 4.65
N GLU A 191 15.82 -18.18 5.01
CA GLU A 191 15.26 -19.39 4.44
C GLU A 191 15.01 -19.24 2.93
N ILE A 192 14.34 -18.19 2.51
CA ILE A 192 14.02 -17.95 1.09
C ILE A 192 15.29 -17.76 0.25
N LYS A 193 16.28 -17.03 0.76
CA LYS A 193 17.56 -16.77 0.07
C LYS A 193 18.48 -18.00 -0.07
N GLN A 194 18.19 -19.11 0.57
CA GLN A 194 18.87 -20.38 0.30
C GLN A 194 18.48 -20.95 -1.07
N VAL A 195 17.34 -20.55 -1.61
CA VAL A 195 16.74 -21.08 -2.84
C VAL A 195 16.67 -20.06 -3.96
N LEU A 196 16.35 -18.80 -3.63
CA LEU A 196 16.08 -17.73 -4.57
C LEU A 196 17.06 -16.57 -4.38
N ASP A 197 17.52 -16.00 -5.48
CA ASP A 197 18.21 -14.72 -5.48
C ASP A 197 17.24 -13.55 -5.30
N GLU A 198 17.71 -12.41 -4.76
CA GLU A 198 16.86 -11.26 -4.44
C GLU A 198 16.12 -10.73 -5.68
N HIS A 199 16.67 -10.83 -6.89
CA HIS A 199 16.02 -10.38 -8.12
C HIS A 199 14.82 -11.25 -8.53
N GLN A 200 14.72 -12.48 -7.99
CA GLN A 200 13.59 -13.38 -8.19
C GLN A 200 12.45 -13.13 -7.21
N ILE A 201 12.67 -12.33 -6.15
CA ILE A 201 11.75 -12.17 -5.03
C ILE A 201 11.01 -10.84 -5.13
N TYR A 202 9.68 -10.91 -5.18
CA TYR A 202 8.77 -9.78 -5.31
C TYR A 202 7.86 -9.72 -4.06
N ARG A 203 8.32 -9.00 -2.99
CA ARG A 203 7.52 -8.85 -1.76
C ARG A 203 6.49 -7.75 -1.97
N ILE A 204 5.22 -8.12 -1.94
CA ILE A 204 4.12 -7.20 -2.22
C ILE A 204 3.76 -6.35 -1.00
N ASP A 205 3.62 -5.05 -1.27
CA ASP A 205 2.75 -4.15 -0.53
C ASP A 205 1.77 -3.53 -1.53
N HIS A 206 0.49 -3.86 -1.41
CA HIS A 206 -0.53 -3.40 -2.36
C HIS A 206 -0.75 -1.87 -2.36
N TYR A 207 -0.25 -1.13 -1.36
CA TYR A 207 -0.23 0.34 -1.38
C TYR A 207 0.68 0.88 -2.48
N LEU A 208 1.79 0.21 -2.79
CA LEU A 208 2.69 0.59 -3.86
C LEU A 208 2.06 0.43 -5.26
N GLY A 209 1.04 -0.42 -5.38
CA GLY A 209 0.26 -0.57 -6.61
C GLY A 209 -0.77 0.55 -6.88
N LYS A 210 -0.95 1.50 -5.96
CA LYS A 210 -1.90 2.61 -6.15
C LYS A 210 -1.27 3.74 -6.95
N GLU A 211 -2.02 4.28 -7.93
CA GLU A 211 -1.56 5.34 -8.83
C GLU A 211 -1.04 6.57 -8.07
N THR A 212 -1.76 7.02 -7.04
CA THR A 212 -1.36 8.19 -6.26
C THR A 212 -0.06 7.97 -5.49
N VAL A 213 0.21 6.73 -5.06
CA VAL A 213 1.49 6.40 -4.39
C VAL A 213 2.65 6.49 -5.39
N GLN A 214 2.46 5.96 -6.59
CA GLN A 214 3.45 6.07 -7.67
C GLN A 214 3.63 7.52 -8.11
N ASN A 215 2.54 8.30 -8.11
CA ASN A 215 2.60 9.72 -8.43
C ASN A 215 3.44 10.55 -7.46
N LEU A 216 3.73 10.08 -6.24
CA LEU A 216 4.67 10.78 -5.35
C LEU A 216 6.03 10.99 -6.00
N LEU A 217 6.53 10.01 -6.74
CA LEU A 217 7.80 10.11 -7.47
C LEU A 217 7.71 11.15 -8.59
N MET A 218 6.63 11.12 -9.38
CA MET A 218 6.41 12.09 -10.45
C MET A 218 6.17 13.49 -9.89
N PHE A 219 5.36 13.61 -8.84
CA PHE A 219 5.05 14.89 -8.21
C PHE A 219 6.31 15.55 -7.64
N ARG A 220 7.14 14.80 -6.94
CA ARG A 220 8.37 15.32 -6.33
C ARG A 220 9.45 15.60 -7.36
N PHE A 221 9.76 14.64 -8.22
CA PHE A 221 10.96 14.66 -9.05
C PHE A 221 10.72 15.12 -10.49
N GLY A 222 9.46 15.09 -10.94
CA GLY A 222 9.05 15.65 -12.22
C GLY A 222 8.72 17.15 -12.18
N ASN A 223 8.64 17.76 -10.98
CA ASN A 223 8.27 19.18 -10.82
C ASN A 223 9.33 19.94 -10.02
N GLY A 224 10.18 20.69 -10.70
CA GLY A 224 11.32 21.40 -10.10
C GLY A 224 10.99 22.45 -9.04
N ILE A 225 9.72 22.82 -8.85
CA ILE A 225 9.30 23.79 -7.82
C ILE A 225 9.18 23.18 -6.42
N PHE A 226 8.96 21.85 -6.32
CA PHE A 226 8.73 21.21 -5.02
C PHE A 226 10.02 20.74 -4.36
N GLU A 227 10.95 20.16 -5.09
CA GLU A 227 12.15 19.54 -4.52
C GLU A 227 13.02 20.52 -3.71
N PRO A 228 13.25 21.80 -4.13
CA PRO A 228 14.01 22.76 -3.33
C PRO A 228 13.42 23.08 -1.96
N ILE A 229 12.11 22.97 -1.81
CA ILE A 229 11.39 23.24 -0.55
C ILE A 229 11.06 21.97 0.24
N TRP A 230 11.45 20.79 -0.27
CA TRP A 230 11.13 19.50 0.31
C TRP A 230 12.17 19.03 1.36
N ASN A 231 12.36 19.87 2.39
CA ASN A 231 13.36 19.64 3.42
C ASN A 231 13.06 20.39 4.72
N ARG A 232 13.86 20.13 5.76
CA ARG A 232 13.74 20.71 7.11
C ARG A 232 13.75 22.23 7.20
N ARG A 233 14.20 22.93 6.16
CA ARG A 233 14.20 24.42 6.18
C ARG A 233 12.81 24.98 5.96
N TYR A 234 11.98 24.26 5.21
CA TYR A 234 10.65 24.73 4.78
C TYR A 234 9.51 23.90 5.39
N ILE A 235 9.75 22.63 5.68
CA ILE A 235 8.74 21.75 6.26
C ILE A 235 8.84 21.79 7.79
N ASP A 236 7.68 21.91 8.45
CA ASP A 236 7.54 21.88 9.89
C ASP A 236 7.37 20.44 10.39
N HIS A 237 6.42 19.73 9.79
CA HIS A 237 6.19 18.30 10.07
C HIS A 237 5.47 17.61 8.91
N VAL A 238 5.51 16.28 8.93
CA VAL A 238 4.76 15.41 8.01
C VAL A 238 3.80 14.56 8.82
N GLN A 239 2.54 14.44 8.37
CA GLN A 239 1.54 13.54 8.95
C GLN A 239 1.10 12.53 7.90
N ILE A 240 1.13 11.25 8.23
CA ILE A 240 0.65 10.16 7.38
C ILE A 240 -0.45 9.42 8.13
N THR A 241 -1.64 9.43 7.56
CA THR A 241 -2.82 8.80 8.17
C THR A 241 -3.34 7.70 7.25
N ALA A 242 -3.56 6.50 7.81
CA ALA A 242 -4.29 5.41 7.19
C ALA A 242 -5.46 5.01 8.10
N ALA A 243 -6.60 5.66 7.93
CA ALA A 243 -7.80 5.46 8.74
C ALA A 243 -8.81 4.58 8.00
N GLU A 244 -9.39 3.61 8.71
CA GLU A 244 -10.41 2.72 8.19
C GLU A 244 -11.71 2.85 9.00
N THR A 245 -12.85 2.84 8.31
CA THR A 245 -14.18 2.85 8.94
C THR A 245 -14.68 1.44 9.26
N VAL A 246 -14.05 0.41 8.69
CA VAL A 246 -14.39 -0.99 8.96
C VAL A 246 -13.70 -1.49 10.22
N GLY A 247 -14.34 -2.41 10.94
CA GLY A 247 -13.77 -3.16 12.06
C GLY A 247 -12.90 -4.33 11.60
N VAL A 248 -12.74 -5.31 12.48
CA VAL A 248 -12.02 -6.55 12.13
C VAL A 248 -12.94 -7.62 11.55
N GLU A 249 -14.23 -7.53 11.85
CA GLU A 249 -15.28 -8.42 11.35
C GLU A 249 -14.88 -9.91 11.50
N GLN A 250 -15.00 -10.72 10.45
CA GLN A 250 -14.65 -12.14 10.46
C GLN A 250 -13.14 -12.42 10.62
N ARG A 251 -12.29 -11.38 10.56
CA ARG A 251 -10.83 -11.49 10.67
C ARG A 251 -10.29 -11.31 12.10
N GLY A 252 -11.16 -11.34 13.12
CA GLY A 252 -10.77 -11.16 14.52
C GLY A 252 -9.61 -12.06 14.93
N GLY A 253 -9.66 -13.36 14.63
CA GLY A 253 -8.60 -14.30 14.95
C GLY A 253 -7.22 -13.98 14.33
N TYR A 254 -7.19 -13.49 13.10
CA TYR A 254 -5.95 -12.98 12.49
C TYR A 254 -5.47 -11.71 13.22
N TYR A 255 -6.40 -10.79 13.48
CA TYR A 255 -6.08 -9.49 14.05
C TYR A 255 -5.55 -9.58 15.49
N GLU A 256 -6.01 -10.58 16.27
CA GLU A 256 -5.51 -10.89 17.60
C GLU A 256 -3.99 -11.12 17.65
N THR A 257 -3.40 -11.59 16.57
CA THR A 257 -1.95 -11.83 16.46
C THR A 257 -1.17 -10.70 15.79
N SER A 258 -1.87 -9.84 15.05
CA SER A 258 -1.29 -8.77 14.26
C SER A 258 -1.36 -7.40 14.97
N GLY A 259 -2.55 -6.96 15.33
CA GLY A 259 -2.80 -5.60 15.80
C GLY A 259 -2.56 -4.53 14.73
N ALA A 260 -2.88 -3.28 15.06
CA ALA A 260 -2.74 -2.16 14.13
C ALA A 260 -1.28 -1.82 13.83
N LEU A 261 -0.38 -1.98 14.82
CA LEU A 261 1.02 -1.66 14.67
C LEU A 261 1.69 -2.56 13.62
N ARG A 262 1.60 -3.88 13.79
CA ARG A 262 2.23 -4.84 12.88
C ARG A 262 1.57 -4.87 11.50
N ASP A 263 0.24 -4.74 11.44
CA ASP A 263 -0.51 -4.83 10.17
C ASP A 263 -0.23 -3.64 9.26
N MET A 264 -0.02 -2.43 9.81
CA MET A 264 0.00 -1.20 9.02
C MET A 264 1.33 -0.46 9.02
N VAL A 265 2.07 -0.43 10.13
CA VAL A 265 3.20 0.50 10.28
C VAL A 265 4.44 0.06 9.51
N PRO A 266 5.03 -1.14 9.73
CA PRO A 266 6.25 -1.57 9.04
C PRO A 266 6.03 -1.88 7.55
N ASN A 267 4.79 -1.91 7.12
CA ASN A 267 4.38 -2.12 5.75
C ASN A 267 3.94 -0.79 5.13
N HIS A 268 2.64 -0.58 4.99
CA HIS A 268 2.03 0.53 4.25
C HIS A 268 2.53 1.92 4.65
N LEU A 269 2.57 2.21 5.97
CA LEU A 269 2.96 3.54 6.42
C LEU A 269 4.43 3.82 6.15
N PHE A 270 5.32 2.84 6.35
CA PHE A 270 6.74 3.03 6.07
C PHE A 270 7.05 3.13 4.57
N GLN A 271 6.25 2.51 3.70
CA GLN A 271 6.35 2.76 2.27
C GLN A 271 6.00 4.22 1.93
N LEU A 272 4.92 4.75 2.53
CA LEU A 272 4.56 6.16 2.34
C LEU A 272 5.62 7.11 2.93
N VAL A 273 6.20 6.79 4.10
CA VAL A 273 7.32 7.56 4.68
C VAL A 273 8.51 7.54 3.73
N SER A 274 8.94 6.37 3.26
CA SER A 274 10.15 6.24 2.44
C SER A 274 10.02 7.00 1.12
N LEU A 275 8.89 6.87 0.41
CA LEU A 275 8.62 7.61 -0.83
C LEU A 275 8.50 9.12 -0.61
N THR A 276 7.94 9.54 0.53
CA THR A 276 7.84 10.96 0.88
C THR A 276 9.19 11.56 1.24
N ALA A 277 10.07 10.80 1.87
CA ALA A 277 11.30 11.30 2.49
C ALA A 277 12.58 11.05 1.67
N MET A 278 12.58 10.11 0.71
CA MET A 278 13.78 9.71 -0.04
C MET A 278 14.42 10.86 -0.82
N GLU A 279 15.72 10.73 -1.12
CA GLU A 279 16.42 11.60 -2.05
C GLU A 279 16.00 11.27 -3.50
N PRO A 280 16.20 12.19 -4.46
CA PRO A 280 16.03 11.87 -5.88
C PRO A 280 16.93 10.71 -6.29
N PRO A 281 16.39 9.61 -6.84
CA PRO A 281 17.23 8.52 -7.32
C PRO A 281 18.02 8.95 -8.56
N ILE A 282 19.20 8.35 -8.78
CA ILE A 282 20.06 8.66 -9.93
C ILE A 282 19.48 8.22 -11.28
N SER A 283 18.56 7.26 -11.24
CA SER A 283 17.80 6.76 -12.40
C SER A 283 16.47 6.20 -11.93
N PHE A 284 15.54 5.93 -12.85
CA PHE A 284 14.27 5.27 -12.55
C PHE A 284 14.38 3.73 -12.60
N ASP A 285 15.58 3.20 -12.33
CA ASP A 285 15.79 1.75 -12.17
C ASP A 285 15.33 1.28 -10.81
N ALA A 286 14.81 0.06 -10.75
CA ALA A 286 14.28 -0.54 -9.53
C ALA A 286 15.27 -0.48 -8.34
N ASN A 287 16.57 -0.75 -8.58
CA ASN A 287 17.56 -0.72 -7.51
C ASN A 287 17.83 0.71 -7.04
N ALA A 288 17.98 1.68 -7.96
CA ALA A 288 18.24 3.08 -7.61
C ALA A 288 17.08 3.67 -6.75
N VAL A 289 15.83 3.38 -7.11
CA VAL A 289 14.66 3.82 -6.33
C VAL A 289 14.63 3.14 -4.95
N ARG A 290 14.80 1.81 -4.90
CA ARG A 290 14.78 1.05 -3.65
C ARG A 290 15.95 1.36 -2.73
N ASP A 291 17.12 1.73 -3.28
CA ASP A 291 18.27 2.17 -2.48
C ASP A 291 17.96 3.46 -1.73
N GLU A 292 17.32 4.44 -2.38
CA GLU A 292 16.93 5.69 -1.70
C GLU A 292 15.83 5.45 -0.65
N GLN A 293 14.88 4.56 -0.91
CA GLN A 293 13.88 4.16 0.09
C GLN A 293 14.53 3.46 1.29
N ALA A 294 15.46 2.52 1.06
CA ALA A 294 16.18 1.79 2.10
C ALA A 294 16.98 2.74 3.00
N LYS A 295 17.66 3.75 2.43
CA LYS A 295 18.38 4.77 3.20
C LYS A 295 17.48 5.48 4.20
N ILE A 296 16.23 5.79 3.83
CA ILE A 296 15.27 6.41 4.74
C ILE A 296 14.91 5.47 5.89
N LEU A 297 14.57 4.22 5.59
CA LEU A 297 14.20 3.24 6.62
C LEU A 297 15.35 2.97 7.59
N HIS A 298 16.59 2.91 7.11
CA HIS A 298 17.79 2.78 7.96
C HIS A 298 18.11 4.04 8.78
N ALA A 299 17.72 5.22 8.28
CA ALA A 299 17.90 6.49 8.99
C ALA A 299 16.77 6.81 9.99
N MET A 300 15.69 6.01 10.02
CA MET A 300 14.63 6.18 11.02
C MET A 300 15.12 5.75 12.40
N GLN A 301 14.92 6.62 13.39
CA GLN A 301 15.30 6.34 14.78
C GLN A 301 14.40 5.27 15.39
N ALA A 302 14.99 4.20 15.93
CA ALA A 302 14.30 3.34 16.88
C ALA A 302 14.13 4.10 18.21
N LEU A 303 12.91 4.11 18.75
CA LEU A 303 12.61 4.82 19.99
C LEU A 303 13.22 4.10 21.20
N SER A 304 13.78 4.84 22.17
CA SER A 304 14.10 4.27 23.47
C SER A 304 12.82 3.86 24.24
N PRO A 305 12.90 3.00 25.26
CA PRO A 305 11.72 2.63 26.05
C PRO A 305 10.96 3.83 26.62
N GLU A 306 11.67 4.88 27.07
CA GLU A 306 11.09 6.12 27.60
C GLU A 306 10.42 6.93 26.47
N GLU A 307 11.02 6.95 25.30
CA GLU A 307 10.46 7.62 24.13
C GLU A 307 9.21 6.92 23.61
N VAL A 308 9.14 5.59 23.71
CA VAL A 308 7.92 4.84 23.34
C VAL A 308 6.74 5.34 24.17
N LEU A 309 6.92 5.55 25.49
CA LEU A 309 5.84 6.03 26.36
C LEU A 309 5.36 7.45 26.03
N SER A 310 6.23 8.30 25.48
CA SER A 310 5.91 9.71 25.19
C SER A 310 5.63 9.98 23.71
N LYS A 311 6.09 9.10 22.81
CA LYS A 311 6.01 9.31 21.34
C LYS A 311 5.11 8.30 20.64
N THR A 312 4.46 7.39 21.40
CA THR A 312 3.50 6.44 20.80
C THR A 312 2.20 6.39 21.60
N VAL A 313 1.12 6.17 20.87
CA VAL A 313 -0.21 5.94 21.46
C VAL A 313 -0.81 4.69 20.83
N ARG A 314 -1.33 3.79 21.66
CA ARG A 314 -2.12 2.63 21.23
C ARG A 314 -3.55 2.75 21.70
N GLY A 315 -4.48 2.17 20.94
CA GLY A 315 -5.90 2.20 21.29
C GLY A 315 -6.64 0.96 20.86
N GLN A 316 -7.78 0.73 21.50
CA GLN A 316 -8.73 -0.32 21.12
C GLN A 316 -10.11 0.30 21.05
N TYR A 317 -10.86 0.03 19.97
CA TYR A 317 -12.21 0.62 19.83
C TYR A 317 -13.23 -0.04 20.75
N ASP A 318 -14.05 0.81 21.34
CA ASP A 318 -15.30 0.46 22.01
C ASP A 318 -16.47 0.54 21.03
N ALA A 319 -17.64 0.10 21.47
CA ALA A 319 -18.88 0.30 20.74
C ALA A 319 -19.11 1.78 20.42
N GLY A 320 -19.78 2.05 19.31
CA GLY A 320 -20.04 3.42 18.89
C GLY A 320 -21.02 3.50 17.73
N VAL A 321 -21.08 4.68 17.11
CA VAL A 321 -21.94 4.95 15.96
C VAL A 321 -21.09 5.36 14.78
N LEU A 322 -21.24 4.65 13.66
CA LEU A 322 -20.54 4.96 12.41
C LEU A 322 -21.55 5.06 11.25
N ALA A 323 -21.58 6.18 10.57
CA ALA A 323 -22.56 6.46 9.51
C ALA A 323 -24.02 6.17 9.94
N GLY A 324 -24.37 6.52 11.18
CA GLY A 324 -25.71 6.31 11.75
C GLY A 324 -26.03 4.88 12.17
N LYS A 325 -25.07 3.94 12.09
CA LYS A 325 -25.25 2.54 12.51
C LYS A 325 -24.47 2.25 13.77
N GLN A 326 -25.07 1.51 14.70
CA GLN A 326 -24.36 0.96 15.86
C GLN A 326 -23.34 -0.09 15.39
N VAL A 327 -22.14 -0.01 15.90
CA VAL A 327 -21.06 -0.99 15.66
C VAL A 327 -20.55 -1.52 17.00
N PRO A 328 -20.15 -2.81 17.04
CA PRO A 328 -19.71 -3.44 18.28
C PRO A 328 -18.33 -2.94 18.73
N ALA A 329 -18.02 -3.15 20.02
CA ALA A 329 -16.66 -3.04 20.51
C ALA A 329 -15.77 -4.16 19.94
N TYR A 330 -14.45 -3.92 19.89
CA TYR A 330 -13.48 -4.92 19.39
C TYR A 330 -13.62 -6.28 20.07
N ARG A 331 -13.78 -6.29 21.40
CA ARG A 331 -13.92 -7.51 22.20
C ARG A 331 -15.25 -8.25 21.99
N ALA A 332 -16.18 -7.64 21.29
CA ALA A 332 -17.45 -8.26 20.88
C ALA A 332 -17.44 -8.75 19.42
N GLU A 333 -16.36 -8.52 18.68
CA GLU A 333 -16.21 -9.00 17.31
C GLU A 333 -15.99 -10.52 17.25
N PRO A 334 -16.39 -11.19 16.14
CA PRO A 334 -16.18 -12.63 15.97
C PRO A 334 -14.71 -13.05 16.10
N ASN A 335 -14.46 -14.15 16.81
CA ASN A 335 -13.12 -14.71 17.03
C ASN A 335 -12.12 -13.80 17.75
N VAL A 336 -12.60 -12.80 18.48
CA VAL A 336 -11.80 -11.95 19.38
C VAL A 336 -12.00 -12.42 20.81
N ARG A 337 -10.92 -12.43 21.60
CA ARG A 337 -11.01 -12.80 23.03
C ARG A 337 -11.68 -11.65 23.83
N PRO A 338 -12.56 -11.98 24.80
CA PRO A 338 -13.24 -10.97 25.61
C PRO A 338 -12.28 -10.10 26.46
N ASP A 339 -11.10 -10.60 26.76
CA ASP A 339 -10.02 -9.94 27.52
C ASP A 339 -8.87 -9.43 26.66
N SER A 340 -9.07 -9.35 25.34
CA SER A 340 -8.03 -8.97 24.40
C SER A 340 -7.37 -7.64 24.75
N SER A 341 -6.04 -7.63 24.67
CA SER A 341 -5.20 -6.43 24.80
C SER A 341 -4.60 -5.99 23.45
N THR A 342 -5.11 -6.54 22.35
CA THR A 342 -4.64 -6.21 20.99
C THR A 342 -5.09 -4.81 20.60
N GLU A 343 -4.17 -4.00 20.14
CA GLU A 343 -4.45 -2.65 19.69
C GLU A 343 -5.10 -2.64 18.29
N THR A 344 -6.13 -1.81 18.14
CA THR A 344 -6.83 -1.54 16.87
C THR A 344 -6.53 -0.14 16.33
N PHE A 345 -5.70 0.59 17.05
CA PHE A 345 -5.20 1.92 16.73
C PHE A 345 -3.75 2.05 17.16
N ALA A 346 -2.96 2.69 16.31
CA ALA A 346 -1.59 3.06 16.62
C ALA A 346 -1.27 4.46 16.08
N ALA A 347 -0.63 5.29 16.89
CA ALA A 347 -0.04 6.55 16.47
C ALA A 347 1.40 6.64 16.98
N LEU A 348 2.30 7.13 16.12
CA LEU A 348 3.73 7.24 16.40
C LEU A 348 4.25 8.60 15.94
N LYS A 349 5.16 9.17 16.72
CA LYS A 349 5.98 10.32 16.36
C LYS A 349 7.42 9.84 16.17
N LEU A 350 7.88 9.83 14.91
CA LEU A 350 9.19 9.33 14.51
C LEU A 350 10.05 10.44 13.92
N PHE A 351 11.36 10.20 13.85
CA PHE A 351 12.34 11.11 13.26
C PHE A 351 13.25 10.35 12.31
N ILE A 352 13.82 11.06 11.34
CA ILE A 352 14.73 10.54 10.32
C ILE A 352 16.07 11.27 10.46
N ASP A 353 17.12 10.53 10.77
CA ASP A 353 18.47 11.07 11.01
C ASP A 353 19.25 11.20 9.71
N ASN A 354 18.89 12.23 8.94
CA ASN A 354 19.66 12.65 7.78
C ASN A 354 19.63 14.17 7.62
N TRP A 355 20.46 14.69 6.72
CA TRP A 355 20.57 16.14 6.50
C TRP A 355 19.27 16.81 6.04
N ARG A 356 18.43 16.09 5.31
CA ARG A 356 17.17 16.59 4.79
C ARG A 356 16.10 16.74 5.90
N TRP A 357 16.05 15.80 6.84
CA TRP A 357 14.91 15.64 7.76
C TRP A 357 15.26 15.82 9.23
N SER A 358 16.53 15.97 9.60
CA SER A 358 16.93 16.09 11.01
C SER A 358 16.10 17.12 11.76
N GLY A 359 15.46 16.70 12.86
CA GLY A 359 14.61 17.51 13.70
C GLY A 359 13.16 17.67 13.22
N ILE A 360 12.79 17.12 12.07
CA ILE A 360 11.42 17.17 11.56
C ILE A 360 10.65 15.93 12.01
N PRO A 361 9.54 16.08 12.74
CA PRO A 361 8.72 14.95 13.16
C PRO A 361 7.86 14.42 12.01
N PHE A 362 7.81 13.09 11.91
CA PHE A 362 6.88 12.33 11.09
C PHE A 362 5.83 11.72 12.01
N TYR A 363 4.59 12.14 11.89
CA TYR A 363 3.48 11.60 12.66
C TYR A 363 2.75 10.57 11.84
N LEU A 364 2.71 9.34 12.31
CA LEU A 364 1.99 8.23 11.68
C LEU A 364 0.75 7.89 12.50
N ARG A 365 -0.36 7.64 11.83
CA ARG A 365 -1.60 7.23 12.48
C ARG A 365 -2.34 6.21 11.64
N THR A 366 -2.78 5.13 12.30
CA THR A 366 -3.67 4.14 11.69
C THR A 366 -4.67 3.62 12.72
N GLY A 367 -5.83 3.14 12.27
CA GLY A 367 -6.80 2.52 13.16
C GLY A 367 -8.06 2.05 12.43
N LYS A 368 -8.77 1.16 13.14
CA LYS A 368 -10.07 0.60 12.74
C LYS A 368 -11.22 1.40 13.35
N HIS A 369 -12.39 1.34 12.73
CA HIS A 369 -13.59 2.07 13.15
C HIS A 369 -13.35 3.56 13.46
N LEU A 370 -12.47 4.21 12.66
CA LEU A 370 -12.26 5.64 12.75
C LEU A 370 -13.40 6.42 12.04
N ALA A 371 -13.49 7.70 12.33
CA ALA A 371 -14.57 8.58 11.86
C ALA A 371 -14.74 8.61 10.33
N ARG A 372 -13.67 8.39 9.58
CA ARG A 372 -13.69 8.44 8.11
C ARG A 372 -12.63 7.49 7.54
N ARG A 373 -12.95 6.84 6.41
CA ARG A 373 -11.93 6.13 5.62
C ARG A 373 -11.09 7.15 4.86
N VAL A 374 -9.78 7.17 5.14
CA VAL A 374 -8.84 8.03 4.42
C VAL A 374 -7.41 7.49 4.54
N THR A 375 -6.68 7.51 3.43
CA THR A 375 -5.22 7.43 3.45
C THR A 375 -4.69 8.70 2.82
N GLU A 376 -3.88 9.44 3.56
CA GLU A 376 -3.35 10.72 3.12
C GLU A 376 -1.97 11.02 3.71
N ILE A 377 -1.21 11.81 2.98
CA ILE A 377 0.04 12.44 3.42
C ILE A 377 -0.22 13.94 3.50
N SER A 378 -0.08 14.52 4.68
CA SER A 378 -0.21 15.97 4.91
C SER A 378 1.15 16.54 5.28
N ILE A 379 1.63 17.46 4.49
CA ILE A 379 2.90 18.15 4.65
C ILE A 379 2.61 19.58 5.09
N GLN A 380 2.97 19.89 6.31
CA GLN A 380 2.84 21.22 6.88
C GLN A 380 4.13 22.00 6.64
N PHE A 381 4.04 23.08 5.92
CA PHE A 381 5.17 24.01 5.75
C PHE A 381 5.31 24.91 6.99
N ARG A 382 6.49 25.46 7.17
CA ARG A 382 6.74 26.47 8.21
C ARG A 382 5.99 27.76 7.88
N SER A 383 5.60 28.48 8.91
CA SER A 383 5.04 29.82 8.73
C SER A 383 6.08 30.77 8.12
N ALA A 384 5.61 31.81 7.46
CA ALA A 384 6.49 32.88 6.99
C ALA A 384 7.30 33.45 8.16
N PRO A 385 8.63 33.64 8.01
CA PRO A 385 9.53 34.01 9.11
C PRO A 385 9.29 35.44 9.63
N PHE A 386 8.61 36.24 8.84
CA PHE A 386 8.33 37.61 9.17
C PHE A 386 6.86 37.97 8.87
N GLN A 387 6.18 38.57 9.85
CA GLN A 387 4.81 39.05 9.69
C GLN A 387 4.81 40.46 9.08
N LEU A 388 4.69 40.52 7.76
CA LEU A 388 4.63 41.80 7.03
C LEU A 388 3.38 42.62 7.42
N PHE A 389 2.31 41.99 7.84
CA PHE A 389 0.99 42.59 8.03
C PHE A 389 0.65 42.97 9.49
N ARG A 390 1.66 43.18 10.36
CA ARG A 390 1.49 43.43 11.81
C ARG A 390 0.55 44.57 12.17
N SER A 391 0.40 45.60 11.28
CA SER A 391 -0.46 46.75 11.48
C SER A 391 -1.82 46.59 10.81
N THR A 392 -2.23 45.41 10.48
CA THR A 392 -3.50 45.09 9.83
C THR A 392 -4.30 44.11 10.68
N PRO A 393 -5.60 43.85 10.39
CA PRO A 393 -6.37 42.83 11.06
C PRO A 393 -5.87 41.39 10.87
N VAL A 394 -4.80 41.18 10.11
CA VAL A 394 -4.14 39.87 9.93
C VAL A 394 -3.19 39.63 11.10
N GLU A 395 -3.70 39.09 12.19
CA GLU A 395 -2.90 38.80 13.40
C GLU A 395 -1.86 37.70 13.17
N THR A 396 -2.21 36.63 12.43
CA THR A 396 -1.34 35.50 12.13
C THR A 396 -1.51 35.04 10.69
N LEU A 397 -0.39 34.80 10.00
CA LEU A 397 -0.39 34.16 8.68
C LEU A 397 -0.51 32.63 8.85
N ARG A 398 -1.51 32.02 8.24
CA ARG A 398 -1.60 30.56 8.20
C ARG A 398 -0.50 30.00 7.29
N ALA A 399 0.22 29.01 7.81
CA ALA A 399 1.23 28.31 7.06
C ALA A 399 0.62 27.49 5.91
N ASN A 400 1.37 27.36 4.81
CA ASN A 400 0.95 26.55 3.67
C ASN A 400 0.91 25.07 4.05
N ARG A 401 -0.01 24.31 3.43
CA ARG A 401 -0.14 22.88 3.63
C ARG A 401 -0.41 22.19 2.31
N LEU A 402 0.33 21.11 2.05
CA LEU A 402 0.10 20.21 0.93
C LEU A 402 -0.50 18.89 1.47
N VAL A 403 -1.61 18.46 0.89
CA VAL A 403 -2.27 17.20 1.21
C VAL A 403 -2.34 16.34 -0.03
N ILE A 404 -1.80 15.14 0.04
CA ILE A 404 -1.86 14.11 -1.00
C ILE A 404 -2.78 13.01 -0.48
N THR A 405 -3.98 12.91 -1.05
CA THR A 405 -4.98 11.90 -0.68
C THR A 405 -4.83 10.69 -1.61
N ILE A 406 -4.59 9.52 -1.01
CA ILE A 406 -4.37 8.26 -1.72
C ILE A 406 -5.69 7.50 -1.87
N GLN A 407 -6.59 7.63 -0.90
CA GLN A 407 -7.95 7.05 -0.93
C GLN A 407 -8.87 7.77 0.06
N PRO A 408 -10.20 7.77 -0.15
CA PRO A 408 -10.94 7.08 -1.21
C PRO A 408 -10.82 7.77 -2.58
N GLU A 409 -10.72 9.10 -2.62
CA GLU A 409 -10.62 9.92 -3.82
C GLU A 409 -9.19 10.42 -3.97
N GLU A 410 -8.55 10.04 -5.07
CA GLU A 410 -7.16 10.40 -5.33
C GLU A 410 -7.06 11.87 -5.69
N SER A 411 -6.33 12.65 -4.87
CA SER A 411 -6.21 14.10 -5.05
C SER A 411 -4.94 14.68 -4.46
N ILE A 412 -4.55 15.86 -4.96
CA ILE A 412 -3.51 16.70 -4.39
C ILE A 412 -4.11 18.08 -4.15
N ALA A 413 -4.00 18.61 -2.93
CA ALA A 413 -4.49 19.91 -2.55
C ALA A 413 -3.39 20.75 -1.88
N LEU A 414 -3.18 21.98 -2.37
CA LEU A 414 -2.28 22.97 -1.79
C LEU A 414 -3.11 24.09 -1.18
N SER A 415 -3.03 24.24 0.16
CA SER A 415 -3.68 25.32 0.88
C SER A 415 -2.72 26.49 1.07
N PHE A 416 -3.18 27.71 0.76
CA PHE A 416 -2.40 28.94 0.93
C PHE A 416 -3.28 30.14 1.26
N GLY A 417 -2.63 31.20 1.77
CA GLY A 417 -3.31 32.44 2.11
C GLY A 417 -3.57 33.31 0.88
N ALA A 418 -4.77 33.88 0.81
CA ALA A 418 -5.14 34.88 -0.19
C ALA A 418 -5.80 36.08 0.50
N LYS A 419 -5.66 37.29 -0.07
CA LYS A 419 -6.39 38.48 0.41
C LYS A 419 -7.89 38.30 0.11
N VAL A 420 -8.72 38.44 1.14
CA VAL A 420 -10.17 38.55 0.92
C VAL A 420 -10.46 39.86 0.14
N PRO A 421 -11.27 39.86 -0.94
CA PRO A 421 -11.64 41.03 -1.67
C PRO A 421 -12.28 42.10 -0.74
N GLY A 422 -11.92 43.39 -0.95
CA GLY A 422 -12.43 44.49 -0.16
C GLY A 422 -11.34 45.47 0.26
N PRO A 423 -11.70 46.61 0.92
CA PRO A 423 -10.77 47.67 1.31
C PRO A 423 -9.88 47.29 2.50
N ILE A 424 -10.27 46.29 3.28
CA ILE A 424 -9.54 45.86 4.48
C ILE A 424 -8.56 44.74 4.10
N MET A 425 -7.33 44.79 4.66
CA MET A 425 -6.37 43.72 4.54
C MET A 425 -6.80 42.55 5.45
N GLN A 426 -7.48 41.57 4.88
CA GLN A 426 -7.95 40.35 5.55
C GLN A 426 -7.47 39.13 4.80
N GLN A 427 -6.94 38.12 5.51
CA GLN A 427 -6.51 36.86 4.92
C GLN A 427 -7.63 35.82 4.96
N GLY A 428 -7.89 35.19 3.81
CA GLY A 428 -8.61 33.94 3.69
C GLY A 428 -7.67 32.78 3.36
N THR A 429 -8.11 31.55 3.56
CA THR A 429 -7.41 30.35 3.09
C THR A 429 -8.11 29.84 1.85
N VAL A 430 -7.35 29.54 0.79
CA VAL A 430 -7.83 28.95 -0.46
C VAL A 430 -7.09 27.66 -0.74
N ASP A 431 -7.77 26.71 -1.39
CA ASP A 431 -7.20 25.43 -1.80
C ASP A 431 -7.12 25.37 -3.33
N MET A 432 -5.92 25.08 -3.86
CA MET A 432 -5.73 24.59 -5.22
C MET A 432 -5.83 23.07 -5.17
N CYS A 433 -6.85 22.50 -5.82
CA CYS A 433 -7.11 21.06 -5.78
C CYS A 433 -7.05 20.44 -7.17
N PHE A 434 -6.34 19.32 -7.25
CA PHE A 434 -6.28 18.46 -8.41
C PHE A 434 -6.85 17.09 -8.03
N ASN A 435 -7.93 16.66 -8.69
CA ASN A 435 -8.50 15.33 -8.52
C ASN A 435 -8.17 14.49 -9.74
N TYR A 436 -7.66 13.27 -9.55
CA TYR A 436 -7.28 12.37 -10.64
C TYR A 436 -8.45 12.03 -11.56
N ALA A 437 -9.62 11.75 -10.98
CA ALA A 437 -10.81 11.39 -11.73
C ALA A 437 -11.25 12.47 -12.73
N ASP A 438 -11.03 13.76 -12.41
CA ASP A 438 -11.41 14.88 -13.29
C ASP A 438 -10.58 14.94 -14.58
N TYR A 439 -9.31 14.50 -14.51
CA TYR A 439 -8.35 14.58 -15.62
C TYR A 439 -8.16 13.25 -16.34
N PHE A 440 -8.08 12.15 -15.60
CA PHE A 440 -7.73 10.84 -16.16
C PHE A 440 -8.90 9.86 -16.18
N GLY A 441 -10.06 10.26 -15.64
CA GLY A 441 -11.17 9.35 -15.40
C GLY A 441 -10.92 8.41 -14.23
N SER A 442 -11.93 7.69 -13.81
CA SER A 442 -11.84 6.66 -12.77
C SER A 442 -12.04 5.29 -13.40
N ALA A 443 -10.97 4.51 -13.54
CA ALA A 443 -11.08 3.10 -13.85
C ALA A 443 -11.05 2.28 -12.55
N PRO A 444 -12.03 1.40 -12.31
CA PRO A 444 -11.98 0.51 -11.15
C PRO A 444 -10.72 -0.34 -11.19
N SER A 445 -9.95 -0.34 -10.10
CA SER A 445 -8.73 -1.12 -9.96
C SER A 445 -8.77 -1.93 -8.67
N THR A 446 -8.24 -3.15 -8.72
CA THR A 446 -8.03 -3.98 -7.53
C THR A 446 -6.82 -3.53 -6.71
N GLY A 447 -5.93 -2.73 -7.33
CA GLY A 447 -4.61 -2.36 -6.81
C GLY A 447 -3.52 -3.40 -7.08
N TYR A 448 -3.86 -4.51 -7.75
CA TYR A 448 -2.93 -5.60 -8.09
C TYR A 448 -2.48 -5.59 -9.56
N GLU A 449 -3.22 -4.92 -10.45
CA GLU A 449 -2.94 -4.88 -11.89
C GLU A 449 -1.50 -4.45 -12.16
N ARG A 450 -1.09 -3.34 -11.58
CA ARG A 450 0.25 -2.80 -11.76
C ARG A 450 1.32 -3.75 -11.23
N LEU A 451 1.15 -4.31 -10.04
CA LEU A 451 2.11 -5.21 -9.42
C LEU A 451 2.26 -6.53 -10.21
N LEU A 452 1.15 -7.10 -10.69
CA LEU A 452 1.19 -8.29 -11.55
C LEU A 452 1.91 -8.00 -12.87
N TYR A 453 1.60 -6.87 -13.50
CA TYR A 453 2.25 -6.45 -14.73
C TYR A 453 3.76 -6.22 -14.53
N ASP A 454 4.15 -5.49 -13.49
CA ASP A 454 5.56 -5.21 -13.17
C ASP A 454 6.33 -6.51 -12.92
N CYS A 455 5.73 -7.48 -12.22
CA CYS A 455 6.33 -8.78 -12.05
C CYS A 455 6.50 -9.51 -13.41
N MET A 456 5.53 -9.43 -14.32
CA MET A 456 5.63 -10.05 -15.65
C MET A 456 6.74 -9.43 -16.51
N ILE A 457 7.02 -8.14 -16.38
CA ILE A 457 8.10 -7.46 -17.13
C ILE A 457 9.43 -7.43 -16.40
N GLY A 458 9.50 -7.89 -15.14
CA GLY A 458 10.72 -7.89 -14.33
C GLY A 458 11.05 -6.56 -13.66
N ASP A 459 10.10 -5.65 -13.55
CA ASP A 459 10.27 -4.38 -12.85
C ASP A 459 10.00 -4.58 -11.35
N ALA A 460 11.04 -4.46 -10.53
CA ALA A 460 10.94 -4.61 -9.09
C ALA A 460 10.82 -3.27 -8.32
N THR A 461 10.56 -2.15 -9.02
CA THR A 461 10.52 -0.80 -8.42
C THR A 461 9.48 -0.68 -7.30
N LEU A 462 8.32 -1.33 -7.46
CA LEU A 462 7.21 -1.27 -6.51
C LEU A 462 7.18 -2.46 -5.53
N PHE A 463 8.31 -3.17 -5.37
CA PHE A 463 8.40 -4.32 -4.45
C PHE A 463 9.45 -4.09 -3.38
N GLN A 464 9.15 -4.55 -2.18
CA GLN A 464 10.05 -4.42 -1.04
C GLN A 464 11.25 -5.36 -1.18
N ARG A 465 12.43 -4.84 -0.86
CA ARG A 465 13.67 -5.60 -0.75
C ARG A 465 13.86 -6.11 0.68
N ALA A 466 14.63 -7.17 0.88
CA ALA A 466 14.84 -7.79 2.18
C ALA A 466 15.33 -6.80 3.25
N ASP A 467 16.29 -5.95 2.91
CA ASP A 467 16.85 -4.94 3.82
C ASP A 467 15.82 -3.88 4.23
N MET A 468 14.92 -3.49 3.32
CA MET A 468 13.83 -2.55 3.62
C MET A 468 12.84 -3.14 4.65
N VAL A 469 12.46 -4.41 4.47
CA VAL A 469 11.58 -5.13 5.42
C VAL A 469 12.23 -5.21 6.79
N GLU A 470 13.50 -5.62 6.85
CA GLU A 470 14.24 -5.75 8.12
C GLU A 470 14.44 -4.39 8.81
N ALA A 471 14.79 -3.34 8.05
CA ALA A 471 14.88 -1.99 8.58
C ALA A 471 13.55 -1.50 9.15
N GLY A 472 12.44 -1.72 8.44
CA GLY A 472 11.10 -1.37 8.95
C GLY A 472 10.76 -2.08 10.26
N TRP A 473 11.02 -3.38 10.36
CA TRP A 473 10.82 -4.12 11.61
C TRP A 473 11.74 -3.62 12.74
N SER A 474 13.00 -3.26 12.45
CA SER A 474 13.93 -2.79 13.48
C SER A 474 13.45 -1.51 14.15
N VAL A 475 12.80 -0.60 13.41
CA VAL A 475 12.28 0.66 13.95
C VAL A 475 11.16 0.42 14.96
N ILE A 476 10.27 -0.55 14.73
CA ILE A 476 9.13 -0.79 15.62
C ILE A 476 9.37 -1.87 16.68
N THR A 477 10.53 -2.54 16.67
CA THR A 477 10.83 -3.62 17.63
C THR A 477 10.75 -3.10 19.08
N SER A 478 11.37 -1.95 19.38
CA SER A 478 11.30 -1.36 20.71
C SER A 478 9.87 -0.99 21.14
N VAL A 479 9.04 -0.56 20.21
CA VAL A 479 7.61 -0.28 20.50
C VAL A 479 6.88 -1.56 20.85
N LEU A 480 7.12 -2.64 20.09
CA LEU A 480 6.54 -3.96 20.37
C LEU A 480 6.95 -4.49 21.74
N ASP A 481 8.24 -4.40 22.06
CA ASP A 481 8.80 -4.89 23.33
C ASP A 481 8.20 -4.14 24.54
N VAL A 482 8.14 -2.80 24.45
CA VAL A 482 7.54 -1.98 25.53
C VAL A 482 6.04 -2.23 25.65
N TRP A 483 5.31 -2.31 24.55
CA TRP A 483 3.88 -2.56 24.59
C TRP A 483 3.54 -3.97 25.09
N GLN A 484 4.39 -4.94 24.85
CA GLN A 484 4.27 -6.29 25.41
C GLN A 484 4.58 -6.32 26.91
N ALA A 485 5.64 -5.64 27.34
CA ALA A 485 6.05 -5.57 28.75
C ALA A 485 5.05 -4.78 29.62
N LEU A 486 4.38 -3.80 29.03
CA LEU A 486 3.42 -2.92 29.72
C LEU A 486 2.02 -3.05 29.05
N PRO A 487 1.24 -4.09 29.39
CA PRO A 487 -0.09 -4.26 28.81
C PRO A 487 -1.02 -3.07 29.13
N PRO A 488 -1.95 -2.72 28.22
CA PRO A 488 -2.87 -1.59 28.41
C PRO A 488 -3.82 -1.88 29.60
N ARG A 489 -4.10 -0.85 30.39
CA ARG A 489 -5.02 -0.93 31.53
C ARG A 489 -6.37 -0.27 31.26
N ASP A 490 -6.46 0.49 30.17
CA ASP A 490 -7.56 1.37 29.78
C ASP A 490 -8.32 0.93 28.51
N PHE A 491 -8.02 -0.26 27.99
CA PHE A 491 -8.74 -0.78 26.81
C PHE A 491 -10.14 -1.32 27.15
N PRO A 492 -11.16 -0.99 26.31
CA PRO A 492 -11.12 -0.09 25.13
C PRO A 492 -11.05 1.39 25.54
N ASN A 493 -10.38 2.24 24.76
CA ASN A 493 -10.11 3.64 25.11
C ASN A 493 -10.47 4.67 24.01
N TYR A 494 -11.16 4.26 22.95
CA TYR A 494 -11.83 5.18 22.03
C TYR A 494 -13.13 4.61 21.49
N ALA A 495 -14.14 5.44 21.35
CA ALA A 495 -15.41 5.03 20.75
C ALA A 495 -15.27 4.88 19.23
N ALA A 496 -15.89 3.85 18.65
CA ALA A 496 -16.02 3.72 17.20
C ALA A 496 -16.68 4.96 16.59
N GLY A 497 -16.22 5.41 15.43
CA GLY A 497 -16.66 6.63 14.77
C GLY A 497 -15.91 7.90 15.22
N THR A 498 -14.90 7.79 16.09
CA THR A 498 -14.02 8.89 16.49
C THR A 498 -12.66 8.83 15.78
N TRP A 499 -11.79 9.81 16.04
CA TRP A 499 -10.44 9.84 15.49
C TRP A 499 -9.39 9.10 16.33
N GLY A 500 -9.80 8.18 17.18
CA GLY A 500 -8.93 7.42 18.07
C GLY A 500 -8.83 8.01 19.47
N PRO A 501 -7.91 7.52 20.31
CA PRO A 501 -7.70 7.98 21.68
C PRO A 501 -7.41 9.48 21.77
N LYS A 502 -7.81 10.11 22.88
CA LYS A 502 -7.59 11.53 23.12
C LYS A 502 -6.10 11.90 23.14
N GLU A 503 -5.28 11.04 23.72
CA GLU A 503 -3.82 11.19 23.79
C GLU A 503 -3.17 11.27 22.41
N ALA A 504 -3.72 10.57 21.42
CA ALA A 504 -3.26 10.66 20.04
C ALA A 504 -3.59 12.01 19.40
N GLN A 505 -4.71 12.63 19.77
CA GLN A 505 -5.08 13.96 19.29
C GLN A 505 -4.18 15.04 19.92
N GLU A 506 -3.79 14.87 21.18
CA GLU A 506 -2.87 15.77 21.88
C GLU A 506 -1.42 15.66 21.35
N MET A 507 -1.00 14.44 20.97
CA MET A 507 0.33 14.21 20.37
C MET A 507 0.46 14.82 18.97
N LEU A 508 -0.61 14.81 18.19
CA LEU A 508 -0.59 15.33 16.82
C LEU A 508 -0.74 16.85 16.84
N PRO A 509 0.14 17.61 16.17
CA PRO A 509 -0.05 19.06 16.06
C PRO A 509 -1.41 19.34 15.44
N GLY A 510 -2.10 20.35 15.93
CA GLY A 510 -3.48 20.68 15.58
C GLY A 510 -3.74 20.57 14.06
N THR A 511 -4.54 19.60 13.68
CA THR A 511 -4.70 19.22 12.26
C THR A 511 -5.44 20.25 11.42
N GLY A 512 -5.83 21.40 11.99
CA GLY A 512 -6.64 22.40 11.27
C GLY A 512 -7.95 21.84 10.69
N ARG A 513 -8.33 20.60 11.10
CA ARG A 513 -9.49 19.85 10.60
C ARG A 513 -10.79 20.21 11.30
N GLU A 514 -10.72 20.94 12.40
CA GLU A 514 -11.91 21.44 13.09
C GLU A 514 -12.79 22.33 12.18
N GLY A 515 -12.21 22.94 11.13
CA GLY A 515 -12.95 23.72 10.14
C GLY A 515 -13.66 22.90 9.04
N ARG A 516 -13.25 21.63 8.79
CA ARG A 516 -13.92 20.78 7.76
C ARG A 516 -14.98 19.82 8.33
N ALA A 517 -14.94 19.52 9.62
CA ALA A 517 -15.96 18.68 10.27
C ALA A 517 -17.29 19.44 10.52
N GLN A 518 -17.30 20.77 10.38
CA GLN A 518 -18.51 21.60 10.54
C GLN A 518 -19.12 22.03 9.19
N ALA A 519 -18.56 21.63 8.05
CA ALA A 519 -19.03 22.00 6.71
C ALA A 519 -19.40 20.78 5.85
N ALA A 520 -19.99 19.72 6.47
CA ALA A 520 -20.59 18.58 5.79
C ALA A 520 -21.94 18.26 6.43
#